data_11e955b566ad501a0b35b3d4e6931b03
#
_entry.id   11e955b566ad501a0b35b3d4e6931b03
#
_cell.length_a   1.000
_cell.length_b   1.000
_cell.length_c   1.000
_cell.angle_alpha   90.00
_cell.angle_beta   90.00
_cell.angle_gamma   90.00
#
_symmetry.space_group_name_H-M   'P 1'
#
loop_
_entity.id
_entity.type
_entity.pdbx_description
1 polymer ?
#
loop_
_entity_poly.entity_id
_entity_poly.type
_entity_poly.pdbx_seq_one_letter_code
_entity_poly.pdbx_strand_id
1 'polypeptide(L)'
;LCGWVENGRCMTGAADDQQPGIEPQDAFQLFSHELRLEILFALWEAPNYSLAFSEIRSAVGEQDSGKFTYHLEKLTDQFVTEVDGEYVLQYAGHRVIDAIQSGVFHTSPTVSPVEAPGECTHCSRTPIFAYDDHLATVSCRDCETKLIEYPFDPGAFQDRTIEEAIEAFDRRTKFK
;
A
#
# COMPACT_ATOMS: atom_id res chain seq x y z
N LEU A 1 29.99 -1.08 -16.71
CA LEU A 1 30.56 0.24 -16.38
C LEU A 1 30.81 0.26 -14.87
N CYS A 2 32.09 0.02 -14.47
CA CYS A 2 32.52 0.09 -13.07
C CYS A 2 32.56 1.57 -12.65
N GLY A 3 31.75 1.96 -11.69
CA GLY A 3 31.85 3.24 -11.00
C GLY A 3 32.60 3.07 -9.67
N TRP A 4 33.66 3.83 -9.50
CA TRP A 4 34.56 3.95 -8.35
C TRP A 4 35.64 2.88 -8.23
N VAL A 5 36.87 3.33 -8.49
CA VAL A 5 38.10 2.58 -8.28
C VAL A 5 38.93 3.31 -7.23
N GLU A 6 39.16 2.68 -6.10
CA GLU A 6 40.25 3.05 -5.20
C GLU A 6 41.19 1.85 -5.05
N ASN A 7 42.48 2.09 -5.32
CA ASN A 7 43.58 1.11 -5.23
C ASN A 7 43.45 -0.16 -6.12
N GLY A 8 42.91 -0.05 -7.35
CA GLY A 8 43.06 -1.09 -8.36
C GLY A 8 42.31 -2.42 -8.08
N ARG A 9 41.36 -2.40 -7.16
CA ARG A 9 40.53 -3.56 -6.89
C ARG A 9 39.07 -3.21 -7.16
N CYS A 10 38.45 -3.91 -8.12
CA CYS A 10 37.00 -3.85 -8.36
C CYS A 10 36.30 -4.43 -7.12
N MET A 11 35.64 -3.58 -6.32
CA MET A 11 34.75 -4.07 -5.28
C MET A 11 33.44 -4.45 -5.97
N THR A 12 33.30 -5.73 -6.30
CA THR A 12 31.99 -6.35 -6.43
C THR A 12 31.44 -6.41 -5.03
N GLY A 13 30.54 -5.49 -4.67
CA GLY A 13 29.75 -5.60 -3.46
C GLY A 13 28.95 -6.89 -3.59
N ALA A 14 29.42 -7.94 -2.95
CA ALA A 14 28.65 -9.14 -2.76
C ALA A 14 27.46 -8.76 -1.86
N ALA A 15 26.28 -8.68 -2.43
CA ALA A 15 25.05 -8.89 -1.72
C ALA A 15 24.97 -10.40 -1.43
N ASP A 16 25.84 -10.87 -0.54
CA ASP A 16 25.96 -12.28 -0.19
C ASP A 16 25.62 -12.44 1.29
N ASP A 17 24.37 -12.14 1.59
CA ASP A 17 23.61 -12.63 2.75
C ASP A 17 22.11 -12.43 2.47
N GLN A 18 21.65 -12.84 1.29
CA GLN A 18 20.23 -12.94 1.03
C GLN A 18 19.74 -14.20 1.77
N GLN A 19 19.15 -14.01 2.94
CA GLN A 19 18.25 -15.03 3.48
C GLN A 19 17.29 -15.42 2.35
N PRO A 20 17.12 -16.72 2.05
CA PRO A 20 16.20 -17.14 1.01
C PRO A 20 14.80 -16.61 1.38
N GLY A 21 14.30 -15.68 0.57
CA GLY A 21 12.96 -15.18 0.73
C GLY A 21 11.95 -16.31 0.58
N ILE A 22 10.76 -16.12 1.14
CA ILE A 22 9.63 -17.02 0.91
C ILE A 22 9.26 -17.02 -0.57
N GLU A 23 8.90 -18.17 -1.12
CA GLU A 23 8.38 -18.25 -2.48
C GLU A 23 7.07 -17.45 -2.62
N PRO A 24 6.84 -16.77 -3.76
CA PRO A 24 5.66 -15.90 -3.92
C PRO A 24 4.33 -16.59 -3.61
N GLN A 25 4.15 -17.85 -4.04
CA GLN A 25 2.93 -18.61 -3.76
C GLN A 25 2.72 -18.86 -2.26
N ASP A 26 3.79 -19.09 -1.51
CA ASP A 26 3.73 -19.34 -0.07
C ASP A 26 3.40 -18.02 0.67
N ALA A 27 3.95 -16.90 0.20
CA ALA A 27 3.61 -15.58 0.72
C ALA A 27 2.11 -15.28 0.58
N PHE A 28 1.51 -15.53 -0.60
CA PHE A 28 0.07 -15.33 -0.79
C PHE A 28 -0.78 -16.31 0.05
N GLN A 29 -0.34 -17.55 0.25
CA GLN A 29 -1.04 -18.50 1.11
C GLN A 29 -1.04 -18.07 2.59
N LEU A 30 -0.03 -17.35 3.04
CA LEU A 30 -0.03 -16.82 4.40
C LEU A 30 -1.23 -15.88 4.65
N PHE A 31 -1.67 -15.13 3.66
CA PHE A 31 -2.78 -14.18 3.78
C PHE A 31 -4.16 -14.78 3.50
N SER A 32 -4.25 -16.07 3.22
CA SER A 32 -5.53 -16.77 3.02
C SER A 32 -6.33 -16.98 4.31
N HIS A 33 -5.75 -16.74 5.48
CA HIS A 33 -6.39 -16.90 6.77
C HIS A 33 -6.63 -15.54 7.43
N GLU A 34 -7.91 -15.27 7.73
CA GLU A 34 -8.40 -14.00 8.29
C GLU A 34 -7.59 -13.54 9.52
N LEU A 35 -7.39 -14.42 10.50
CA LEU A 35 -6.65 -14.09 11.73
C LEU A 35 -5.24 -13.53 11.47
N ARG A 36 -4.56 -13.95 10.39
CA ARG A 36 -3.24 -13.41 10.07
C ARG A 36 -3.30 -11.98 9.56
N LEU A 37 -4.33 -11.65 8.79
CA LEU A 37 -4.57 -10.27 8.38
C LEU A 37 -4.95 -9.41 9.57
N GLU A 38 -5.82 -9.90 10.46
CA GLU A 38 -6.19 -9.20 11.70
C GLU A 38 -4.98 -8.91 12.59
N ILE A 39 -4.04 -9.86 12.71
CA ILE A 39 -2.78 -9.65 13.45
C ILE A 39 -1.96 -8.51 12.84
N LEU A 40 -1.80 -8.50 11.50
CA LEU A 40 -1.06 -7.43 10.81
C LEU A 40 -1.75 -6.08 10.97
N PHE A 41 -3.09 -6.01 10.87
CA PHE A 41 -3.84 -4.79 11.08
C PHE A 41 -3.74 -4.29 12.53
N ALA A 42 -3.81 -5.17 13.53
CA ALA A 42 -3.64 -4.81 14.92
C ALA A 42 -2.27 -4.15 15.19
N LEU A 43 -1.22 -4.70 14.59
CA LEU A 43 0.12 -4.11 14.67
C LEU A 43 0.22 -2.79 13.90
N TRP A 44 -0.42 -2.68 12.73
CA TRP A 44 -0.44 -1.45 11.94
C TRP A 44 -1.10 -0.28 12.68
N GLU A 45 -2.18 -0.55 13.41
CA GLU A 45 -2.92 0.47 14.17
C GLU A 45 -2.24 0.83 15.50
N ALA A 46 -1.30 0.01 15.94
CA ALA A 46 -0.62 0.20 17.21
C ALA A 46 0.41 1.34 17.19
N PRO A 47 0.66 2.01 18.33
CA PRO A 47 1.76 2.95 18.46
C PRO A 47 3.11 2.29 18.11
N ASN A 48 3.91 2.96 17.27
CA ASN A 48 5.20 2.44 16.79
C ASN A 48 5.12 1.08 16.07
N TYR A 49 3.92 0.65 15.65
CA TYR A 49 3.68 -0.64 14.97
C TYR A 49 4.12 -1.84 15.80
N SER A 50 4.00 -1.76 17.12
CA SER A 50 4.50 -2.73 18.09
C SER A 50 3.48 -3.02 19.17
N LEU A 51 3.29 -4.31 19.50
CA LEU A 51 2.42 -4.79 20.58
C LEU A 51 3.03 -6.04 21.25
N ALA A 52 2.73 -6.21 22.53
CA ALA A 52 3.02 -7.47 23.22
C ALA A 52 2.07 -8.59 22.77
N PHE A 53 2.47 -9.85 22.91
CA PHE A 53 1.67 -11.03 22.55
C PHE A 53 0.22 -10.97 23.06
N SER A 54 0.03 -10.60 24.33
CA SER A 54 -1.29 -10.53 24.97
C SER A 54 -2.16 -9.41 24.39
N GLU A 55 -1.55 -8.31 23.98
CA GLU A 55 -2.24 -7.16 23.40
C GLU A 55 -2.73 -7.48 21.99
N ILE A 56 -1.88 -8.10 21.15
CA ILE A 56 -2.31 -8.54 19.80
C ILE A 56 -3.47 -9.53 19.92
N ARG A 57 -3.32 -10.55 20.78
CA ARG A 57 -4.37 -11.55 20.99
C ARG A 57 -5.69 -10.93 21.44
N SER A 58 -5.62 -9.95 22.33
CA SER A 58 -6.80 -9.21 22.81
C SER A 58 -7.43 -8.37 21.68
N ALA A 59 -6.60 -7.70 20.88
CA ALA A 59 -7.07 -6.86 19.77
C ALA A 59 -7.82 -7.67 18.70
N VAL A 60 -7.31 -8.86 18.36
CA VAL A 60 -7.96 -9.76 17.37
C VAL A 60 -9.07 -10.63 17.98
N GLY A 61 -9.29 -10.57 19.30
CA GLY A 61 -10.36 -11.32 19.98
C GLY A 61 -10.20 -12.84 20.00
N GLU A 62 -9.00 -13.40 19.69
CA GLU A 62 -8.77 -14.83 19.66
C GLU A 62 -8.55 -15.39 21.06
N GLN A 63 -9.44 -16.32 21.47
CA GLN A 63 -9.39 -16.94 22.81
C GLN A 63 -8.48 -18.17 22.86
N ASP A 64 -8.36 -18.91 21.75
CA ASP A 64 -7.48 -20.06 21.67
C ASP A 64 -6.03 -19.61 21.51
N SER A 65 -5.25 -19.72 22.59
CA SER A 65 -3.84 -19.34 22.62
C SER A 65 -2.99 -20.20 21.66
N GLY A 66 -3.31 -21.47 21.49
CA GLY A 66 -2.56 -22.36 20.61
C GLY A 66 -2.75 -22.00 19.14
N LYS A 67 -4.00 -21.74 18.76
CA LYS A 67 -4.36 -21.27 17.41
C LYS A 67 -3.71 -19.92 17.12
N PHE A 68 -3.80 -18.98 18.07
CA PHE A 68 -3.18 -17.66 17.93
C PHE A 68 -1.66 -17.77 17.74
N THR A 69 -0.96 -18.51 18.61
CA THR A 69 0.49 -18.73 18.52
C THR A 69 0.88 -19.30 17.16
N TYR A 70 0.20 -20.33 16.67
CA TYR A 70 0.46 -20.92 15.36
C TYR A 70 0.39 -19.88 14.22
N HIS A 71 -0.63 -19.01 14.23
CA HIS A 71 -0.80 -18.00 13.18
C HIS A 71 0.22 -16.87 13.29
N LEU A 72 0.57 -16.43 14.50
CA LEU A 72 1.59 -15.42 14.74
C LEU A 72 2.99 -15.92 14.31
N GLU A 73 3.36 -17.15 14.67
CA GLU A 73 4.61 -17.77 14.25
C GLU A 73 4.76 -17.86 12.72
N LYS A 74 3.64 -18.03 11.99
CA LYS A 74 3.66 -18.04 10.52
C LYS A 74 3.97 -16.67 9.90
N LEU A 75 3.76 -15.59 10.63
CA LEU A 75 4.08 -14.23 10.19
C LEU A 75 5.46 -13.77 10.66
N THR A 76 6.00 -14.41 11.71
CA THR A 76 7.30 -14.07 12.29
C THR A 76 8.43 -14.32 11.29
N ASP A 77 9.48 -13.51 11.39
CA ASP A 77 10.68 -13.46 10.54
C ASP A 77 10.49 -12.82 9.16
N GLN A 78 9.26 -12.71 8.67
CA GLN A 78 9.02 -12.13 7.33
C GLN A 78 8.19 -10.85 7.37
N PHE A 79 7.08 -10.87 8.09
CA PHE A 79 6.13 -9.76 8.17
C PHE A 79 6.11 -9.11 9.54
N VAL A 80 6.53 -9.86 10.55
CA VAL A 80 6.60 -9.46 11.95
C VAL A 80 7.93 -9.93 12.52
N THR A 81 8.52 -9.20 13.44
CA THR A 81 9.70 -9.63 14.22
C THR A 81 9.42 -9.47 15.70
N GLU A 82 10.04 -10.31 16.52
CA GLU A 82 10.00 -10.16 17.96
C GLU A 82 11.26 -9.43 18.45
N VAL A 83 11.07 -8.35 19.19
CA VAL A 83 12.13 -7.54 19.77
C VAL A 83 11.78 -7.23 21.22
N ASP A 84 12.61 -7.64 22.18
CA ASP A 84 12.43 -7.38 23.60
C ASP A 84 11.06 -7.80 24.18
N GLY A 85 10.44 -8.86 23.60
CA GLY A 85 9.14 -9.39 24.01
C GLY A 85 7.93 -8.69 23.38
N GLU A 86 8.15 -7.76 22.48
CA GLU A 86 7.14 -7.14 21.63
C GLU A 86 7.25 -7.62 20.19
N TYR A 87 6.13 -7.69 19.51
CA TYR A 87 6.04 -8.01 18.09
C TYR A 87 5.93 -6.73 17.29
N VAL A 88 6.83 -6.53 16.35
CA VAL A 88 6.96 -5.32 15.54
C VAL A 88 6.65 -5.64 14.08
N LEU A 89 5.81 -4.84 13.46
CA LEU A 89 5.49 -4.97 12.03
C LEU A 89 6.71 -4.64 11.17
N GLN A 90 7.13 -5.55 10.31
CA GLN A 90 8.25 -5.34 9.39
C GLN A 90 7.80 -4.62 8.11
N TYR A 91 8.78 -4.14 7.32
CA TYR A 91 8.51 -3.46 6.05
C TYR A 91 7.63 -4.28 5.10
N ALA A 92 7.85 -5.60 5.01
CA ALA A 92 7.01 -6.48 4.19
C ALA A 92 5.55 -6.49 4.67
N GLY A 93 5.32 -6.49 5.99
CA GLY A 93 3.98 -6.37 6.58
C GLY A 93 3.31 -5.04 6.24
N HIS A 94 4.03 -3.92 6.32
CA HIS A 94 3.53 -2.61 5.87
C HIS A 94 3.09 -2.65 4.41
N ARG A 95 3.90 -3.26 3.51
CA ARG A 95 3.57 -3.33 2.08
C ARG A 95 2.32 -4.16 1.79
N VAL A 96 2.07 -5.20 2.57
CA VAL A 96 0.82 -5.99 2.46
C VAL A 96 -0.39 -5.13 2.84
N ILE A 97 -0.31 -4.41 3.96
CA ILE A 97 -1.42 -3.56 4.41
C ILE A 97 -1.65 -2.40 3.43
N ASP A 98 -0.59 -1.75 2.95
CA ASP A 98 -0.69 -0.71 1.92
C ASP A 98 -1.42 -1.23 0.67
N ALA A 99 -1.09 -2.45 0.23
CA ALA A 99 -1.71 -3.07 -0.94
C ALA A 99 -3.20 -3.36 -0.71
N ILE A 100 -3.59 -3.80 0.50
CA ILE A 100 -4.99 -4.01 0.86
C ILE A 100 -5.72 -2.65 0.93
N GLN A 101 -5.15 -1.67 1.63
CA GLN A 101 -5.75 -0.33 1.77
C GLN A 101 -5.82 0.43 0.44
N SER A 102 -4.95 0.14 -0.50
CA SER A 102 -5.05 0.71 -1.85
C SER A 102 -6.36 0.33 -2.57
N GLY A 103 -7.01 -0.74 -2.12
CA GLY A 103 -8.27 -1.21 -2.67
C GLY A 103 -8.15 -1.95 -4.02
N VAL A 104 -6.96 -2.02 -4.60
CA VAL A 104 -6.74 -2.56 -5.95
C VAL A 104 -7.18 -4.01 -6.13
N PHE A 105 -7.26 -4.78 -5.05
CA PHE A 105 -7.65 -6.20 -5.11
C PHE A 105 -9.13 -6.47 -4.83
N HIS A 106 -9.89 -5.50 -4.32
CA HIS A 106 -11.24 -5.77 -3.80
C HIS A 106 -12.24 -4.64 -4.03
N THR A 107 -11.83 -3.51 -4.63
CA THR A 107 -12.73 -2.41 -4.97
C THR A 107 -12.56 -1.99 -6.42
N SER A 108 -13.67 -1.62 -7.07
CA SER A 108 -13.68 -1.10 -8.43
C SER A 108 -14.69 0.05 -8.52
N PRO A 109 -14.41 1.19 -7.84
CA PRO A 109 -15.28 2.34 -7.94
C PRO A 109 -15.26 2.90 -9.36
N THR A 110 -16.38 3.50 -9.77
CA THR A 110 -16.46 4.29 -10.99
C THR A 110 -16.99 5.67 -10.63
N VAL A 111 -16.31 6.70 -11.07
CA VAL A 111 -16.76 8.09 -10.87
C VAL A 111 -17.15 8.65 -12.24
N SER A 112 -18.46 8.89 -12.40
CA SER A 112 -18.96 9.58 -13.59
C SER A 112 -18.35 10.98 -13.71
N PRO A 113 -18.22 11.53 -14.92
CA PRO A 113 -17.58 12.82 -15.12
C PRO A 113 -18.18 13.94 -14.25
N VAL A 114 -17.34 14.54 -13.40
CA VAL A 114 -17.65 15.68 -12.52
C VAL A 114 -16.68 16.83 -12.81
N GLU A 115 -17.06 18.06 -12.46
CA GLU A 115 -16.16 19.20 -12.59
C GLU A 115 -14.91 19.01 -11.74
N ALA A 116 -13.75 19.25 -12.33
CA ALA A 116 -12.46 19.24 -11.65
C ALA A 116 -12.00 20.67 -11.34
N PRO A 117 -11.24 20.89 -10.25
CA PRO A 117 -10.68 22.19 -9.93
C PRO A 117 -9.66 22.63 -11.00
N GLY A 118 -9.59 23.95 -11.25
CA GLY A 118 -8.66 24.56 -12.18
C GLY A 118 -9.25 24.85 -13.55
N GLU A 119 -8.39 25.19 -14.50
CA GLU A 119 -8.77 25.59 -15.86
C GLU A 119 -8.03 24.74 -16.91
N CYS A 120 -8.71 24.48 -18.00
CA CYS A 120 -8.11 23.83 -19.15
C CYS A 120 -7.00 24.70 -19.75
N THR A 121 -5.80 24.12 -19.92
CA THR A 121 -4.63 24.83 -20.47
C THR A 121 -4.78 25.26 -21.93
N HIS A 122 -5.78 24.72 -22.65
CA HIS A 122 -6.03 25.01 -24.07
C HIS A 122 -7.12 26.06 -24.29
N CYS A 123 -8.20 26.05 -23.47
CA CYS A 123 -9.37 26.89 -23.72
C CYS A 123 -9.87 27.61 -22.46
N SER A 124 -9.20 27.49 -21.34
CA SER A 124 -9.53 28.11 -20.03
C SER A 124 -10.92 27.75 -19.49
N ARG A 125 -11.56 26.70 -19.99
CA ARG A 125 -12.82 26.18 -19.47
C ARG A 125 -12.56 25.22 -18.31
N THR A 126 -13.57 24.98 -17.48
CA THR A 126 -13.52 24.02 -16.37
C THR A 126 -13.34 22.61 -16.91
N PRO A 127 -12.27 21.89 -16.50
CA PRO A 127 -12.07 20.50 -16.89
C PRO A 127 -13.03 19.59 -16.12
N ILE A 128 -13.10 18.32 -16.56
CA ILE A 128 -13.85 17.27 -15.89
C ILE A 128 -12.89 16.17 -15.41
N PHE A 129 -13.18 15.62 -14.24
CA PHE A 129 -12.57 14.43 -13.70
C PHE A 129 -13.50 13.24 -13.91
N ALA A 130 -12.93 12.11 -14.28
CA ALA A 130 -13.60 10.82 -14.31
C ALA A 130 -12.64 9.74 -13.78
N TYR A 131 -13.20 8.68 -13.25
CA TYR A 131 -12.42 7.54 -12.79
C TYR A 131 -13.10 6.24 -13.20
N ASP A 132 -12.36 5.38 -13.85
CA ASP A 132 -12.81 4.07 -14.28
C ASP A 132 -11.61 3.14 -14.46
N ASP A 133 -11.79 1.85 -14.16
CA ASP A 133 -10.76 0.80 -14.30
C ASP A 133 -9.37 1.22 -13.78
N HIS A 134 -9.34 1.75 -12.55
CA HIS A 134 -8.12 2.25 -11.87
C HIS A 134 -7.43 3.45 -12.55
N LEU A 135 -8.06 4.07 -13.54
CA LEU A 135 -7.54 5.24 -14.23
C LEU A 135 -8.32 6.49 -13.85
N ALA A 136 -7.61 7.48 -13.30
CA ALA A 136 -8.13 8.83 -13.14
C ALA A 136 -7.80 9.65 -14.39
N THR A 137 -8.82 10.26 -14.98
CA THR A 137 -8.71 11.07 -16.21
C THR A 137 -9.21 12.46 -15.93
N VAL A 138 -8.43 13.48 -16.29
CA VAL A 138 -8.86 14.87 -16.36
C VAL A 138 -8.87 15.28 -17.83
N SER A 139 -10.02 15.74 -18.30
CA SER A 139 -10.21 16.14 -19.70
C SER A 139 -11.09 17.39 -19.80
N CYS A 140 -11.07 18.06 -20.95
CA CYS A 140 -11.94 19.19 -21.24
C CYS A 140 -13.01 18.80 -22.25
N ARG A 141 -14.29 19.05 -21.93
CA ARG A 141 -15.41 18.80 -22.86
C ARG A 141 -15.45 19.78 -24.03
N ASP A 142 -15.04 21.04 -23.79
CA ASP A 142 -15.17 22.10 -24.78
C ASP A 142 -14.17 22.01 -25.94
N CYS A 143 -12.94 21.55 -25.66
CA CYS A 143 -11.88 21.38 -26.68
C CYS A 143 -11.45 19.91 -26.84
N GLU A 144 -12.13 18.98 -26.20
CA GLU A 144 -11.90 17.51 -26.26
C GLU A 144 -10.45 17.08 -25.90
N THR A 145 -9.71 17.96 -25.21
CA THR A 145 -8.34 17.66 -24.84
C THR A 145 -8.29 16.82 -23.56
N LYS A 146 -7.58 15.68 -23.60
CA LYS A 146 -7.18 14.93 -22.43
C LYS A 146 -5.99 15.64 -21.80
N LEU A 147 -6.14 16.12 -20.57
CA LEU A 147 -5.11 16.88 -19.85
C LEU A 147 -4.19 15.96 -19.06
N ILE A 148 -4.77 15.00 -18.34
CA ILE A 148 -4.06 14.05 -17.49
C ILE A 148 -4.77 12.70 -17.56
N GLU A 149 -3.99 11.62 -17.59
CA GLU A 149 -4.45 10.26 -17.34
C GLU A 149 -3.40 9.54 -16.51
N TYR A 150 -3.80 9.01 -15.37
CA TYR A 150 -2.86 8.42 -14.42
C TYR A 150 -3.53 7.31 -13.60
N PRO A 151 -2.83 6.17 -13.36
CA PRO A 151 -3.31 5.16 -12.43
C PRO A 151 -3.49 5.73 -11.03
N PHE A 152 -4.63 5.48 -10.42
CA PHE A 152 -4.96 6.01 -9.11
C PHE A 152 -5.62 4.93 -8.25
N ASP A 153 -5.20 4.82 -7.00
CA ASP A 153 -5.64 3.75 -6.12
C ASP A 153 -7.13 3.89 -5.78
N PRO A 154 -7.95 2.85 -5.98
CA PRO A 154 -9.39 2.89 -5.70
C PRO A 154 -9.70 3.13 -4.22
N GLY A 155 -8.82 2.76 -3.29
CA GLY A 155 -8.94 3.07 -1.87
C GLY A 155 -9.03 4.56 -1.54
N ALA A 156 -8.59 5.43 -2.45
CA ALA A 156 -8.76 6.87 -2.29
C ALA A 156 -10.23 7.32 -2.25
N PHE A 157 -11.16 6.47 -2.71
CA PHE A 157 -12.60 6.76 -2.74
C PHE A 157 -13.38 6.09 -1.59
N GLN A 158 -12.75 5.26 -0.75
CA GLN A 158 -13.46 4.45 0.26
C GLN A 158 -14.04 5.31 1.39
N ASP A 159 -13.24 6.21 1.98
CA ASP A 159 -13.63 7.00 3.15
C ASP A 159 -13.54 8.51 2.88
N ARG A 160 -13.67 8.93 1.61
CA ARG A 160 -13.54 10.30 1.16
C ARG A 160 -14.68 10.70 0.23
N THR A 161 -14.98 11.97 0.22
CA THR A 161 -15.82 12.54 -0.84
C THR A 161 -15.07 12.53 -2.17
N ILE A 162 -15.82 12.67 -3.27
CA ILE A 162 -15.20 12.74 -4.61
C ILE A 162 -14.27 13.96 -4.69
N GLU A 163 -14.63 15.08 -4.09
CA GLU A 163 -13.82 16.30 -4.03
C GLU A 163 -12.48 16.05 -3.33
N GLU A 164 -12.48 15.39 -2.17
CA GLU A 164 -11.25 15.04 -1.43
C GLU A 164 -10.37 14.06 -2.21
N ALA A 165 -10.97 13.12 -2.95
CA ALA A 165 -10.23 12.19 -3.80
C ALA A 165 -9.60 12.92 -4.99
N ILE A 166 -10.30 13.85 -5.63
CA ILE A 166 -9.77 14.71 -6.70
C ILE A 166 -8.61 15.58 -6.20
N GLU A 167 -8.73 16.18 -5.02
CA GLU A 167 -7.63 16.93 -4.41
C GLU A 167 -6.41 16.06 -4.10
N ALA A 168 -6.62 14.83 -3.66
CA ALA A 168 -5.53 13.88 -3.42
C ALA A 168 -4.84 13.49 -4.73
N PHE A 169 -5.60 13.31 -5.81
CA PHE A 169 -5.09 13.06 -7.15
C PHE A 169 -4.28 14.26 -7.65
N ASP A 170 -4.80 15.47 -7.53
CA ASP A 170 -4.13 16.72 -7.97
C ASP A 170 -2.81 16.93 -7.23
N ARG A 171 -2.76 16.67 -5.93
CA ARG A 171 -1.51 16.72 -5.15
C ARG A 171 -0.45 15.73 -5.67
N ARG A 172 -0.84 14.49 -6.02
CA ARG A 172 0.10 13.49 -6.57
C ARG A 172 0.66 13.87 -7.94
N THR A 173 -0.12 14.52 -8.77
CA THR A 173 0.28 14.88 -10.14
C THR A 173 1.15 16.14 -10.20
N LYS A 174 1.01 17.06 -9.25
CA LYS A 174 1.82 18.29 -9.19
C LYS A 174 3.28 18.08 -8.75
N PHE A 175 3.61 16.94 -8.14
CA PHE A 175 4.98 16.63 -7.70
C PHE A 175 5.82 15.89 -8.75
N LYS A 176 5.39 15.85 -10.00
CA LYS A 176 6.15 15.33 -11.14
C LYS A 176 6.45 16.45 -12.14
#